data_4f211a5e20188c30c6c2b80d68d00045
#
_entry.id   4f211a5e20188c30c6c2b80d68d00045
#
_cell.length_a   1.000
_cell.length_b   1.000
_cell.length_c   1.000
_cell.angle_alpha   90.00
_cell.angle_beta   90.00
_cell.angle_gamma   90.00
#
_symmetry.space_group_name_H-M   'P 1'
#
loop_
_entity.id
_entity.type
_entity.pdbx_description
1 polymer ?
#
loop_
_entity_poly.entity_id
_entity_poly.type
_entity_poly.pdbx_seq_one_letter_code
_entity_poly.pdbx_strand_id
1 'polypeptide(L)'
;MAAVLAIAMAAAASSGCGADSKDGGDRTTAQPAKQQEPSEETTTGSAQDAEQDEGKDDSAKASGETYRKIPDPVVKDGDKILFVGNSHTYTNDLPGMFFEMAQAGGHGVDVYDLTEGSYTLQRFSDPEDELGEILTDALQSEPWDFVVLQENTNAAVAFNAKKDMYPYARKLDEMIKAAGGQTAFLMTWAPEEGAGAFSREMVQGQLAAGYRTIAEELDALLIPGGEVFAKALEQDEELQLWGEDGQHPSVEGTYLAACTAYALLFQETPVGNPYLADLDQDKAQELQGMAQAFILYQD
;
A
#
# COMPACT_ATOMS: atom_id res chain seq x y z
N MET A 1 18.40 -18.36 14.62
CA MET A 1 17.99 -18.36 13.23
C MET A 1 16.50 -18.66 13.23
N ALA A 2 15.66 -17.64 13.39
CA ALA A 2 14.25 -17.75 13.14
C ALA A 2 14.07 -17.40 11.65
N ALA A 3 13.38 -18.25 10.94
CA ALA A 3 13.24 -18.13 9.50
C ALA A 3 12.12 -17.15 9.15
N VAL A 4 12.39 -16.21 8.27
CA VAL A 4 11.36 -15.64 7.41
C VAL A 4 10.85 -16.82 6.58
N LEU A 5 9.69 -17.35 6.92
CA LEU A 5 9.06 -18.43 6.18
C LEU A 5 8.10 -17.79 5.19
N ALA A 6 8.57 -17.56 3.96
CA ALA A 6 7.66 -17.32 2.86
C ALA A 6 6.73 -18.55 2.76
N ILE A 7 5.43 -18.34 2.84
CA ILE A 7 4.46 -19.41 2.58
C ILE A 7 4.43 -19.64 1.07
N ALA A 8 5.51 -20.20 0.54
CA ALA A 8 5.55 -20.71 -0.82
C ALA A 8 4.97 -22.11 -0.79
N MET A 9 3.65 -22.26 -0.93
CA MET A 9 3.06 -23.56 -1.23
C MET A 9 3.38 -23.92 -2.66
N ALA A 10 4.19 -24.96 -2.83
CA ALA A 10 4.50 -25.55 -4.11
C ALA A 10 3.21 -26.07 -4.76
N ALA A 11 2.76 -25.41 -5.82
CA ALA A 11 1.77 -25.96 -6.71
C ALA A 11 2.36 -27.23 -7.36
N ALA A 12 1.78 -28.39 -7.06
CA ALA A 12 2.12 -29.66 -7.67
C ALA A 12 1.76 -29.60 -9.18
N ALA A 13 2.75 -29.36 -10.01
CA ALA A 13 2.58 -29.47 -11.45
C ALA A 13 2.37 -30.93 -11.83
N SER A 14 1.15 -31.31 -12.18
CA SER A 14 0.85 -32.53 -12.89
C SER A 14 1.27 -32.40 -14.33
N SER A 15 2.35 -33.05 -14.71
CA SER A 15 2.82 -33.20 -16.08
C SER A 15 1.83 -34.00 -16.91
N GLY A 16 1.19 -33.37 -17.88
CA GLY A 16 0.48 -34.03 -18.97
C GLY A 16 1.21 -33.78 -20.27
N CYS A 17 1.93 -34.78 -20.77
CA CYS A 17 2.46 -34.83 -22.12
C CYS A 17 1.36 -34.91 -23.16
N GLY A 18 1.45 -34.14 -24.24
CA GLY A 18 0.67 -34.33 -25.47
C GLY A 18 1.25 -33.51 -26.59
N ALA A 19 1.79 -34.21 -27.58
CA ALA A 19 2.61 -33.72 -28.69
C ALA A 19 1.83 -33.17 -29.87
N ASP A 20 2.58 -32.37 -30.69
CA ASP A 20 2.54 -32.16 -32.14
C ASP A 20 1.29 -31.64 -32.87
N SER A 21 1.41 -30.53 -33.54
CA SER A 21 1.75 -30.44 -35.00
C SER A 21 1.55 -29.03 -35.58
N LYS A 22 2.45 -28.73 -36.44
CA LYS A 22 2.67 -27.69 -37.45
C LYS A 22 1.46 -27.22 -38.26
N ASP A 23 1.49 -25.97 -38.65
CA ASP A 23 1.53 -25.35 -40.00
C ASP A 23 0.69 -24.06 -39.99
N GLY A 24 1.14 -22.88 -40.37
CA GLY A 24 1.54 -22.46 -41.67
C GLY A 24 0.63 -21.36 -42.19
N GLY A 25 1.18 -20.11 -42.40
CA GLY A 25 0.68 -19.14 -43.37
C GLY A 25 -0.54 -18.29 -42.94
N ASP A 26 -0.72 -17.04 -43.23
CA ASP A 26 -0.16 -16.08 -44.19
C ASP A 26 -0.69 -14.67 -43.85
N ARG A 27 0.01 -13.67 -44.32
CA ARG A 27 -0.26 -12.23 -44.23
C ARG A 27 -1.58 -11.84 -44.89
N THR A 28 -2.28 -10.84 -44.35
CA THR A 28 -2.78 -9.73 -45.20
C THR A 28 -3.03 -8.44 -44.38
N THR A 29 -2.41 -7.41 -44.90
CA THR A 29 -2.54 -5.98 -44.61
C THR A 29 -3.87 -5.43 -45.10
N ALA A 30 -4.50 -4.48 -44.34
CA ALA A 30 -5.18 -3.32 -44.92
C ALA A 30 -5.47 -2.22 -43.91
N GLN A 31 -4.99 -1.04 -44.20
CA GLN A 31 -5.33 0.28 -43.64
C GLN A 31 -6.50 0.91 -44.46
N PRO A 32 -6.85 2.20 -44.26
CA PRO A 32 -7.84 2.76 -43.33
C PRO A 32 -8.95 3.54 -44.07
N ALA A 33 -10.01 3.98 -43.39
CA ALA A 33 -10.91 5.02 -43.90
C ALA A 33 -11.56 5.80 -42.74
N LYS A 34 -11.21 7.04 -42.60
CA LYS A 34 -11.79 8.34 -43.00
C LYS A 34 -12.98 8.83 -42.13
N GLN A 35 -12.66 9.93 -41.49
CA GLN A 35 -13.44 11.09 -41.02
C GLN A 35 -14.83 11.32 -41.63
N GLN A 36 -15.78 11.73 -40.79
CA GLN A 36 -16.79 12.74 -41.10
C GLN A 36 -17.29 13.45 -39.84
N GLU A 37 -16.98 14.71 -39.68
CA GLU A 37 -17.79 15.79 -39.12
C GLU A 37 -18.48 16.51 -40.32
N PRO A 38 -19.42 17.49 -40.15
CA PRO A 38 -20.08 18.09 -38.99
C PRO A 38 -21.61 18.30 -39.21
N SER A 39 -22.34 18.83 -38.22
CA SER A 39 -23.30 19.92 -38.47
C SER A 39 -23.86 20.52 -37.17
N GLU A 40 -23.70 21.84 -37.09
CA GLU A 40 -24.35 22.76 -36.16
C GLU A 40 -25.88 22.80 -36.41
N GLU A 41 -26.64 22.94 -35.31
CA GLU A 41 -27.92 23.69 -35.36
C GLU A 41 -28.15 24.39 -34.04
N THR A 42 -28.17 25.70 -34.14
CA THR A 42 -28.58 26.72 -33.16
C THR A 42 -30.10 26.72 -32.99
N THR A 43 -30.59 26.76 -31.74
CA THR A 43 -31.87 27.42 -31.46
C THR A 43 -31.86 28.09 -30.09
N THR A 44 -32.13 29.34 -30.12
CA THR A 44 -32.36 30.33 -29.06
C THR A 44 -33.66 30.06 -28.31
N GLY A 45 -33.66 30.35 -26.98
CA GLY A 45 -34.96 30.54 -26.29
C GLY A 45 -34.90 30.61 -24.77
N SER A 46 -34.86 31.83 -24.25
CA SER A 46 -35.59 32.35 -23.09
C SER A 46 -35.17 32.01 -21.68
N ALA A 47 -34.80 33.08 -21.01
CA ALA A 47 -34.56 33.22 -19.57
C ALA A 47 -35.83 32.97 -18.73
N GLN A 48 -35.65 32.34 -17.59
CA GLN A 48 -36.44 32.66 -16.38
C GLN A 48 -35.60 32.32 -15.12
N ASP A 49 -35.70 33.24 -14.18
CA ASP A 49 -35.08 33.32 -12.87
C ASP A 49 -35.17 32.04 -12.06
N ALA A 50 -34.06 31.65 -11.45
CA ALA A 50 -34.02 30.81 -10.28
C ALA A 50 -32.89 31.26 -9.35
N GLU A 51 -33.27 31.42 -8.13
CA GLU A 51 -32.58 31.95 -6.97
C GLU A 51 -31.17 31.44 -6.75
N GLN A 52 -30.33 32.35 -6.27
CA GLN A 52 -29.00 32.10 -5.74
C GLN A 52 -29.12 31.18 -4.50
N ASP A 53 -28.75 29.92 -4.67
CA ASP A 53 -28.31 29.07 -3.56
C ASP A 53 -26.78 29.21 -3.47
N GLU A 54 -26.34 29.85 -2.41
CA GLU A 54 -24.94 29.96 -2.06
C GLU A 54 -24.43 28.56 -1.71
N GLY A 55 -23.99 27.84 -2.74
CA GLY A 55 -23.20 26.61 -2.57
C GLY A 55 -21.92 26.94 -1.85
N LYS A 56 -21.82 26.57 -0.58
CA LYS A 56 -20.59 26.56 0.18
C LYS A 56 -19.55 25.80 -0.62
N ASP A 57 -18.51 26.50 -0.98
CA ASP A 57 -17.25 25.98 -1.45
C ASP A 57 -16.62 25.14 -0.30
N ASP A 58 -16.94 23.86 -0.26
CA ASP A 58 -16.21 22.85 0.48
C ASP A 58 -14.96 22.48 -0.33
N SER A 59 -14.11 23.48 -0.57
CA SER A 59 -12.71 23.21 -0.80
C SER A 59 -12.19 22.57 0.48
N ALA A 60 -12.11 21.23 0.48
CA ALA A 60 -11.49 20.47 1.53
C ALA A 60 -10.10 21.07 1.81
N LYS A 61 -10.04 21.92 2.83
CA LYS A 61 -8.79 22.17 3.53
C LYS A 61 -8.26 20.79 3.87
N ALA A 62 -7.08 20.46 3.35
CA ALA A 62 -6.25 19.43 3.91
C ALA A 62 -6.07 19.79 5.38
N SER A 63 -6.95 19.26 6.23
CA SER A 63 -6.81 19.34 7.67
C SER A 63 -5.54 18.55 7.98
N GLY A 64 -4.50 19.23 8.43
CA GLY A 64 -3.36 18.61 9.06
C GLY A 64 -3.83 17.93 10.35
N GLU A 65 -4.58 16.85 10.21
CA GLU A 65 -4.95 16.02 11.34
C GLU A 65 -3.74 15.16 11.69
N THR A 66 -3.19 15.47 12.83
CA THR A 66 -2.14 14.73 13.50
C THR A 66 -2.55 13.27 13.64
N TYR A 67 -1.65 12.37 13.27
CA TYR A 67 -1.77 10.95 13.59
C TYR A 67 -2.13 10.78 15.05
N ARG A 68 -3.06 9.89 15.34
CA ARG A 68 -3.35 9.49 16.71
C ARG A 68 -2.08 8.85 17.27
N LYS A 69 -1.38 9.57 18.16
CA LYS A 69 -0.22 9.03 18.87
C LYS A 69 -0.70 7.82 19.66
N ILE A 70 -0.17 6.66 19.35
CA ILE A 70 -0.42 5.45 20.14
C ILE A 70 0.59 5.49 21.28
N PRO A 71 0.16 5.64 22.54
CA PRO A 71 1.07 5.91 23.65
C PRO A 71 1.90 4.70 24.08
N ASP A 72 1.45 3.50 23.76
CA ASP A 72 2.09 2.24 24.16
C ASP A 72 2.45 1.39 22.93
N PRO A 73 3.45 0.51 23.03
CA PRO A 73 3.74 -0.46 21.98
C PRO A 73 2.49 -1.28 21.65
N VAL A 74 2.20 -1.38 20.37
CA VAL A 74 1.04 -2.14 19.88
C VAL A 74 1.42 -3.60 19.70
N VAL A 75 2.63 -3.83 19.17
CA VAL A 75 3.23 -5.15 18.93
C VAL A 75 4.11 -5.54 20.11
N LYS A 76 4.06 -6.82 20.48
CA LYS A 76 4.77 -7.40 21.62
C LYS A 76 5.63 -8.58 21.15
N ASP A 77 6.58 -8.97 22.00
CA ASP A 77 7.37 -10.18 21.77
C ASP A 77 6.46 -11.43 21.70
N GLY A 78 6.65 -12.21 20.67
CA GLY A 78 5.87 -13.40 20.37
C GLY A 78 4.67 -13.16 19.44
N ASP A 79 4.37 -11.90 19.09
CA ASP A 79 3.30 -11.60 18.14
C ASP A 79 3.65 -12.09 16.73
N LYS A 80 2.60 -12.58 16.03
CA LYS A 80 2.67 -12.99 14.62
C LYS A 80 2.04 -11.93 13.74
N ILE A 81 2.81 -11.47 12.76
CA ILE A 81 2.42 -10.40 11.84
C ILE A 81 2.42 -10.94 10.41
N LEU A 82 1.29 -10.82 9.71
CA LEU A 82 1.16 -11.19 8.31
C LEU A 82 1.02 -9.94 7.44
N PHE A 83 1.93 -9.75 6.49
CA PHE A 83 1.80 -8.73 5.46
C PHE A 83 1.06 -9.30 4.25
N VAL A 84 -0.01 -8.63 3.82
CA VAL A 84 -0.83 -9.01 2.66
C VAL A 84 -0.85 -7.84 1.69
N GLY A 85 -0.32 -8.04 0.49
CA GLY A 85 -0.21 -6.94 -0.47
C GLY A 85 0.35 -7.34 -1.83
N ASN A 86 0.92 -6.39 -2.50
CA ASN A 86 1.48 -6.59 -3.83
C ASN A 86 2.95 -6.14 -3.92
N SER A 87 3.40 -5.79 -5.12
CA SER A 87 4.78 -5.39 -5.35
C SER A 87 5.26 -4.20 -4.50
N HIS A 88 4.37 -3.34 -4.02
CA HIS A 88 4.76 -2.28 -3.08
C HIS A 88 5.16 -2.85 -1.70
N THR A 89 4.73 -4.05 -1.36
CA THR A 89 5.11 -4.75 -0.15
C THR A 89 6.33 -5.65 -0.35
N TYR A 90 6.38 -6.44 -1.43
CA TYR A 90 7.47 -7.41 -1.59
C TYR A 90 8.73 -6.83 -2.24
N THR A 91 8.67 -5.69 -2.96
CA THR A 91 9.87 -5.10 -3.57
C THR A 91 10.88 -4.74 -2.48
N ASN A 92 12.12 -5.20 -2.67
CA ASN A 92 13.21 -5.14 -1.69
C ASN A 92 12.90 -5.81 -0.34
N ASP A 93 11.86 -6.68 -0.28
CA ASP A 93 11.51 -7.45 0.92
C ASP A 93 11.19 -6.58 2.15
N LEU A 94 10.19 -5.69 2.04
CA LEU A 94 9.78 -4.82 3.17
C LEU A 94 9.43 -5.63 4.44
N PRO A 95 8.69 -6.76 4.39
CA PRO A 95 8.43 -7.57 5.56
C PRO A 95 9.71 -8.13 6.20
N GLY A 96 10.65 -8.58 5.37
CA GLY A 96 11.97 -9.03 5.84
C GLY A 96 12.80 -7.91 6.44
N MET A 97 12.82 -6.71 5.83
CA MET A 97 13.49 -5.53 6.41
C MET A 97 12.89 -5.15 7.77
N PHE A 98 11.56 -5.17 7.90
CA PHE A 98 10.88 -4.92 9.18
C PHE A 98 11.26 -5.98 10.22
N PHE A 99 11.28 -7.26 9.85
CA PHE A 99 11.69 -8.37 10.72
C PHE A 99 13.13 -8.21 11.22
N GLU A 100 14.08 -7.98 10.31
CA GLU A 100 15.49 -7.80 10.66
C GLU A 100 15.70 -6.58 11.57
N MET A 101 14.96 -5.50 11.31
CA MET A 101 14.99 -4.31 12.15
C MET A 101 14.39 -4.58 13.55
N ALA A 102 13.30 -5.33 13.64
CA ALA A 102 12.71 -5.74 14.90
C ALA A 102 13.68 -6.62 15.71
N GLN A 103 14.28 -7.63 15.08
CA GLN A 103 15.27 -8.49 15.71
C GLN A 103 16.51 -7.69 16.20
N ALA A 104 17.01 -6.77 15.39
CA ALA A 104 18.15 -5.92 15.73
C ALA A 104 17.81 -4.94 16.87
N GLY A 105 16.55 -4.53 16.99
CA GLY A 105 16.01 -3.73 18.08
C GLY A 105 15.73 -4.53 19.38
N GLY A 106 15.82 -5.87 19.31
CA GLY A 106 15.63 -6.76 20.47
C GLY A 106 14.20 -7.28 20.62
N HIS A 107 13.34 -7.11 19.59
CA HIS A 107 11.95 -7.60 19.59
C HIS A 107 11.86 -8.99 18.95
N GLY A 108 11.22 -9.91 19.65
CA GLY A 108 11.04 -11.29 19.20
C GLY A 108 9.67 -11.50 18.54
N VAL A 109 9.47 -10.98 17.33
CA VAL A 109 8.24 -11.17 16.54
C VAL A 109 8.45 -12.16 15.42
N ASP A 110 7.35 -12.80 14.98
CA ASP A 110 7.33 -13.64 13.78
C ASP A 110 6.64 -12.86 12.64
N VAL A 111 7.32 -12.71 11.50
CA VAL A 111 6.82 -11.97 10.35
C VAL A 111 6.68 -12.90 9.15
N TYR A 112 5.54 -12.78 8.47
CA TYR A 112 5.17 -13.55 7.29
C TYR A 112 4.62 -12.62 6.22
N ASP A 113 4.61 -13.08 4.98
CA ASP A 113 3.97 -12.35 3.89
C ASP A 113 3.17 -13.27 2.96
N LEU A 114 2.10 -12.71 2.40
CA LEU A 114 1.32 -13.25 1.30
C LEU A 114 1.15 -12.15 0.27
N THR A 115 2.00 -12.18 -0.76
CA THR A 115 2.13 -11.09 -1.70
C THR A 115 2.19 -11.57 -3.15
N GLU A 116 1.56 -10.84 -4.09
CA GLU A 116 1.61 -11.15 -5.51
C GLU A 116 1.50 -9.87 -6.35
N GLY A 117 2.19 -9.83 -7.48
CA GLY A 117 2.23 -8.66 -8.36
C GLY A 117 0.84 -8.17 -8.77
N SER A 118 0.58 -6.86 -8.58
CA SER A 118 -0.67 -6.20 -8.93
C SER A 118 -1.93 -6.72 -8.23
N TYR A 119 -1.80 -7.53 -7.18
CA TYR A 119 -2.94 -7.99 -6.40
C TYR A 119 -3.65 -6.85 -5.69
N THR A 120 -4.93 -7.05 -5.41
CA THR A 120 -5.83 -6.11 -4.74
C THR A 120 -6.50 -6.77 -3.55
N LEU A 121 -6.98 -5.99 -2.59
CA LEU A 121 -7.77 -6.52 -1.47
C LEU A 121 -9.02 -7.25 -1.95
N GLN A 122 -9.58 -6.87 -3.13
CA GLN A 122 -10.67 -7.59 -3.77
C GLN A 122 -10.31 -9.06 -3.98
N ARG A 123 -9.16 -9.33 -4.60
CA ARG A 123 -8.71 -10.70 -4.89
C ARG A 123 -8.41 -11.47 -3.61
N PHE A 124 -7.69 -10.86 -2.67
CA PHE A 124 -7.42 -11.49 -1.36
C PHE A 124 -8.69 -11.81 -0.57
N SER A 125 -9.76 -11.06 -0.76
CA SER A 125 -11.03 -11.31 -0.09
C SER A 125 -11.91 -12.37 -0.78
N ASP A 126 -11.55 -12.81 -1.98
CA ASP A 126 -12.31 -13.78 -2.75
C ASP A 126 -11.81 -15.21 -2.48
N PRO A 127 -12.60 -16.08 -1.82
CA PRO A 127 -12.17 -17.45 -1.54
C PRO A 127 -12.09 -18.35 -2.79
N GLU A 128 -12.56 -17.88 -3.94
CA GLU A 128 -12.40 -18.57 -5.24
C GLU A 128 -11.11 -18.14 -5.97
N ASP A 129 -10.43 -17.08 -5.50
CA ASP A 129 -9.10 -16.70 -5.96
C ASP A 129 -8.02 -17.49 -5.22
N GLU A 130 -6.96 -17.92 -5.90
CA GLU A 130 -5.91 -18.77 -5.35
C GLU A 130 -5.31 -18.20 -4.05
N LEU A 131 -4.93 -16.91 -4.03
CA LEU A 131 -4.38 -16.30 -2.82
C LEU A 131 -5.46 -15.89 -1.81
N GLY A 132 -6.69 -15.69 -2.25
CA GLY A 132 -7.83 -15.50 -1.37
C GLY A 132 -8.18 -16.75 -0.59
N GLU A 133 -8.10 -17.94 -1.22
CA GLU A 133 -8.22 -19.25 -0.55
C GLU A 133 -7.10 -19.43 0.48
N ILE A 134 -5.83 -19.19 0.06
CA ILE A 134 -4.66 -19.30 0.96
C ILE A 134 -4.79 -18.37 2.16
N LEU A 135 -5.19 -17.11 1.95
CA LEU A 135 -5.39 -16.16 3.05
C LEU A 135 -6.50 -16.62 4.00
N THR A 136 -7.61 -17.10 3.44
CA THR A 136 -8.72 -17.63 4.23
C THR A 136 -8.28 -18.79 5.11
N ASP A 137 -7.55 -19.75 4.54
CA ASP A 137 -7.02 -20.91 5.26
C ASP A 137 -5.99 -20.49 6.33
N ALA A 138 -5.11 -19.55 6.02
CA ALA A 138 -4.12 -19.02 6.97
C ALA A 138 -4.79 -18.35 8.18
N LEU A 139 -5.83 -17.54 7.95
CA LEU A 139 -6.58 -16.88 9.02
C LEU A 139 -7.38 -17.86 9.88
N GLN A 140 -7.78 -19.02 9.33
CA GLN A 140 -8.54 -20.04 10.08
C GLN A 140 -7.65 -21.04 10.83
N SER A 141 -6.43 -21.27 10.34
CA SER A 141 -5.55 -22.33 10.86
C SER A 141 -4.51 -21.84 11.86
N GLU A 142 -4.12 -20.55 11.79
CA GLU A 142 -3.07 -19.96 12.60
C GLU A 142 -3.59 -18.72 13.35
N PRO A 143 -3.16 -18.51 14.60
CA PRO A 143 -3.42 -17.25 15.28
C PRO A 143 -2.51 -16.16 14.72
N TRP A 144 -3.10 -15.06 14.30
CA TRP A 144 -2.41 -13.84 13.86
C TRP A 144 -2.74 -12.72 14.83
N ASP A 145 -1.71 -12.02 15.31
CA ASP A 145 -1.92 -10.85 16.16
C ASP A 145 -2.21 -9.62 15.31
N PHE A 146 -1.49 -9.48 14.18
CA PHE A 146 -1.69 -8.41 13.20
C PHE A 146 -1.69 -8.92 11.77
N VAL A 147 -2.58 -8.36 10.97
CA VAL A 147 -2.56 -8.51 9.50
C VAL A 147 -2.47 -7.13 8.87
N VAL A 148 -1.36 -6.89 8.18
CA VAL A 148 -1.06 -5.61 7.50
C VAL A 148 -1.55 -5.71 6.06
N LEU A 149 -2.59 -4.98 5.72
CA LEU A 149 -3.21 -4.95 4.40
C LEU A 149 -2.66 -3.79 3.56
N GLN A 150 -2.20 -4.08 2.36
CA GLN A 150 -1.77 -3.06 1.40
C GLN A 150 -2.57 -3.19 0.11
N GLU A 151 -3.24 -2.12 -0.31
CA GLU A 151 -4.05 -2.08 -1.51
C GLU A 151 -3.26 -1.52 -2.70
N ASN A 152 -3.66 -1.90 -3.91
CA ASN A 152 -3.14 -1.31 -5.14
C ASN A 152 -3.37 0.21 -5.15
N THR A 153 -2.35 0.97 -5.55
CA THR A 153 -2.35 2.43 -5.53
C THR A 153 -3.57 3.04 -6.24
N ASN A 154 -3.96 2.51 -7.42
CA ASN A 154 -5.11 3.04 -8.15
C ASN A 154 -6.45 2.78 -7.44
N ALA A 155 -6.59 1.67 -6.73
CA ALA A 155 -7.78 1.35 -5.96
C ALA A 155 -7.86 2.15 -4.67
N ALA A 156 -6.71 2.51 -4.08
CA ALA A 156 -6.63 3.19 -2.78
C ALA A 156 -6.87 4.71 -2.85
N VAL A 157 -6.70 5.37 -4.02
CA VAL A 157 -7.01 6.81 -4.13
C VAL A 157 -8.48 7.08 -3.81
N ALA A 158 -8.77 8.15 -3.05
CA ALA A 158 -10.07 8.40 -2.42
C ALA A 158 -11.27 8.33 -3.38
N PHE A 159 -11.13 8.79 -4.63
CA PHE A 159 -12.22 8.74 -5.60
C PHE A 159 -12.52 7.33 -6.13
N ASN A 160 -11.59 6.39 -6.04
CA ASN A 160 -11.78 4.97 -6.38
C ASN A 160 -12.07 4.11 -5.14
N ALA A 161 -11.47 4.45 -4.00
CA ALA A 161 -11.42 3.62 -2.80
C ALA A 161 -12.80 3.18 -2.30
N LYS A 162 -13.79 4.05 -2.43
CA LYS A 162 -15.17 3.74 -2.03
C LYS A 162 -15.74 2.52 -2.74
N LYS A 163 -15.32 2.29 -4.00
CA LYS A 163 -15.79 1.17 -4.82
C LYS A 163 -14.79 0.01 -4.82
N ASP A 164 -13.51 0.34 -4.96
CA ASP A 164 -12.48 -0.62 -5.34
C ASP A 164 -11.62 -1.10 -4.15
N MET A 165 -11.68 -0.44 -2.97
CA MET A 165 -10.94 -0.81 -1.76
C MET A 165 -11.86 -1.11 -0.56
N TYR A 166 -12.75 -0.18 -0.18
CA TYR A 166 -13.47 -0.25 1.11
C TYR A 166 -14.33 -1.50 1.31
N PRO A 167 -15.09 -2.01 0.30
CA PRO A 167 -15.90 -3.22 0.50
C PRO A 167 -15.04 -4.44 0.85
N TYR A 168 -13.86 -4.52 0.26
CA TYR A 168 -12.94 -5.63 0.43
C TYR A 168 -12.11 -5.51 1.71
N ALA A 169 -11.72 -4.29 2.06
CA ALA A 169 -11.07 -4.00 3.33
C ALA A 169 -11.97 -4.37 4.52
N ARG A 170 -13.27 -4.03 4.47
CA ARG A 170 -14.25 -4.45 5.48
C ARG A 170 -14.36 -5.96 5.60
N LYS A 171 -14.45 -6.66 4.46
CA LYS A 171 -14.56 -8.11 4.46
C LYS A 171 -13.32 -8.78 5.06
N LEU A 172 -12.13 -8.29 4.70
CA LEU A 172 -10.88 -8.81 5.28
C LEU A 172 -10.76 -8.47 6.76
N ASP A 173 -11.13 -7.27 7.18
CA ASP A 173 -11.16 -6.88 8.59
C ASP A 173 -12.08 -7.77 9.43
N GLU A 174 -13.27 -8.08 8.93
CA GLU A 174 -14.19 -9.03 9.57
C GLU A 174 -13.55 -10.42 9.73
N MET A 175 -12.85 -10.92 8.70
CA MET A 175 -12.17 -12.21 8.73
C MET A 175 -11.00 -12.18 9.74
N ILE A 176 -10.20 -11.15 9.74
CA ILE A 176 -9.05 -10.97 10.65
C ILE A 176 -9.54 -10.90 12.11
N LYS A 177 -10.55 -10.09 12.40
CA LYS A 177 -11.13 -9.97 13.74
C LYS A 177 -11.81 -11.26 14.21
N ALA A 178 -12.46 -11.99 13.31
CA ALA A 178 -13.02 -13.31 13.61
C ALA A 178 -11.94 -14.35 13.97
N ALA A 179 -10.73 -14.21 13.40
CA ALA A 179 -9.56 -15.03 13.75
C ALA A 179 -8.84 -14.56 15.02
N GLY A 180 -9.28 -13.45 15.63
CA GLY A 180 -8.69 -12.88 16.85
C GLY A 180 -7.58 -11.86 16.61
N GLY A 181 -7.26 -11.55 15.35
CA GLY A 181 -6.22 -10.59 14.95
C GLY A 181 -6.71 -9.14 14.89
N GLN A 182 -5.77 -8.25 14.67
CA GLN A 182 -6.01 -6.83 14.43
C GLN A 182 -5.59 -6.44 13.02
N THR A 183 -6.40 -5.60 12.38
CA THR A 183 -6.08 -5.06 11.06
C THR A 183 -5.16 -3.85 11.18
N ALA A 184 -4.13 -3.83 10.36
CA ALA A 184 -3.35 -2.63 10.07
C ALA A 184 -3.36 -2.37 8.56
N PHE A 185 -3.21 -1.13 8.16
CA PHE A 185 -3.03 -0.77 6.74
C PHE A 185 -1.62 -0.22 6.52
N LEU A 186 -0.99 -0.62 5.43
CA LEU A 186 0.20 0.03 4.91
C LEU A 186 -0.22 1.00 3.81
N MET A 187 -0.18 2.30 4.09
CA MET A 187 -0.41 3.34 3.09
C MET A 187 0.77 3.40 2.15
N THR A 188 0.49 3.18 0.87
CA THR A 188 1.48 3.30 -0.19
C THR A 188 1.78 4.77 -0.52
N TRP A 189 2.81 5.00 -1.32
CA TRP A 189 3.24 6.29 -1.83
C TRP A 189 2.73 6.54 -3.24
N ALA A 190 2.62 7.81 -3.59
CA ALA A 190 2.32 8.22 -4.95
C ALA A 190 3.50 7.89 -5.88
N PRO A 191 3.26 7.62 -7.18
CA PRO A 191 4.35 7.55 -8.15
C PRO A 191 5.19 8.84 -8.15
N GLU A 192 6.48 8.71 -8.41
CA GLU A 192 7.46 9.80 -8.37
C GLU A 192 7.03 11.03 -9.18
N GLU A 193 6.55 10.82 -10.40
CA GLU A 193 6.08 11.85 -11.32
C GLU A 193 4.57 12.15 -11.18
N GLY A 194 3.90 11.52 -10.18
CA GLY A 194 2.45 11.58 -10.08
C GLY A 194 1.73 10.65 -11.04
N ALA A 195 0.49 10.96 -11.43
CA ALA A 195 -0.31 10.12 -12.30
C ALA A 195 -1.10 10.94 -13.33
N GLY A 196 -0.76 10.82 -14.60
CA GLY A 196 -1.43 11.53 -15.68
C GLY A 196 -1.30 13.06 -15.53
N ALA A 197 -2.42 13.73 -15.25
CA ALA A 197 -2.44 15.19 -15.04
C ALA A 197 -2.31 15.60 -13.55
N PHE A 198 -2.20 14.63 -12.64
CA PHE A 198 -2.13 14.88 -11.20
C PHE A 198 -0.68 14.85 -10.73
N SER A 199 -0.28 15.87 -9.98
CA SER A 199 1.04 15.90 -9.36
C SER A 199 1.18 14.80 -8.28
N ARG A 200 2.41 14.49 -7.91
CA ARG A 200 2.72 13.54 -6.83
C ARG A 200 1.98 13.91 -5.53
N GLU A 201 1.99 15.18 -5.14
CA GLU A 201 1.35 15.68 -3.92
C GLU A 201 -0.17 15.49 -3.99
N MET A 202 -0.79 15.72 -5.15
CA MET A 202 -2.23 15.50 -5.33
C MET A 202 -2.57 14.02 -5.22
N VAL A 203 -1.79 13.13 -5.84
CA VAL A 203 -1.99 11.68 -5.73
C VAL A 203 -1.79 11.22 -4.30
N GLN A 204 -0.73 11.70 -3.62
CA GLN A 204 -0.47 11.34 -2.23
C GLN A 204 -1.60 11.80 -1.29
N GLY A 205 -2.13 13.00 -1.50
CA GLY A 205 -3.29 13.48 -0.75
C GLY A 205 -4.54 12.61 -0.94
N GLN A 206 -4.74 12.07 -2.16
CA GLN A 206 -5.84 11.14 -2.43
C GLN A 206 -5.61 9.76 -1.80
N LEU A 207 -4.38 9.26 -1.78
CA LEU A 207 -4.02 8.01 -1.08
C LEU A 207 -4.24 8.16 0.43
N ALA A 208 -3.74 9.25 1.02
CA ALA A 208 -3.91 9.53 2.43
C ALA A 208 -5.39 9.59 2.82
N ALA A 209 -6.22 10.29 2.05
CA ALA A 209 -7.66 10.35 2.28
C ALA A 209 -8.34 8.98 2.16
N GLY A 210 -7.95 8.18 1.15
CA GLY A 210 -8.47 6.83 0.96
C GLY A 210 -8.18 5.90 2.13
N TYR A 211 -6.92 5.79 2.51
CA TYR A 211 -6.50 4.90 3.61
C TYR A 211 -7.00 5.37 4.97
N ARG A 212 -6.93 6.67 5.28
CA ARG A 212 -7.41 7.20 6.57
C ARG A 212 -8.89 6.93 6.78
N THR A 213 -9.72 7.18 5.75
CA THR A 213 -11.16 6.94 5.86
C THR A 213 -11.48 5.51 6.27
N ILE A 214 -10.85 4.52 5.66
CA ILE A 214 -11.15 3.11 5.99
C ILE A 214 -10.49 2.67 7.30
N ALA A 215 -9.29 3.15 7.61
CA ALA A 215 -8.62 2.85 8.86
C ALA A 215 -9.42 3.39 10.06
N GLU A 216 -9.91 4.64 9.98
CA GLU A 216 -10.79 5.23 11.00
C GLU A 216 -12.10 4.47 11.14
N GLU A 217 -12.75 4.11 10.02
CA GLU A 217 -14.01 3.36 10.04
C GLU A 217 -13.86 2.00 10.74
N LEU A 218 -12.74 1.32 10.50
CA LEU A 218 -12.48 -0.02 11.02
C LEU A 218 -11.76 -0.03 12.38
N ASP A 219 -11.44 1.13 12.94
CA ASP A 219 -10.56 1.27 14.12
C ASP A 219 -9.24 0.49 13.93
N ALA A 220 -8.69 0.55 12.70
CA ALA A 220 -7.49 -0.16 12.29
C ALA A 220 -6.27 0.76 12.40
N LEU A 221 -5.09 0.16 12.61
CA LEU A 221 -3.82 0.87 12.56
C LEU A 221 -3.52 1.33 11.13
N LEU A 222 -2.79 2.44 11.00
CA LEU A 222 -2.34 2.92 9.70
C LEU A 222 -0.84 3.22 9.75
N ILE A 223 -0.06 2.44 9.00
CA ILE A 223 1.36 2.68 8.76
C ILE A 223 1.46 3.69 7.60
N PRO A 224 1.88 4.93 7.84
CA PRO A 224 1.72 6.03 6.90
C PRO A 224 2.89 6.15 5.91
N GLY A 225 3.31 5.07 5.28
CA GLY A 225 4.50 5.03 4.42
C GLY A 225 4.55 6.16 3.40
N GLY A 226 3.46 6.40 2.66
CA GLY A 226 3.43 7.44 1.64
C GLY A 226 3.51 8.87 2.19
N GLU A 227 2.99 9.12 3.39
CA GLU A 227 3.12 10.44 4.02
C GLU A 227 4.53 10.69 4.54
N VAL A 228 5.18 9.64 5.05
CA VAL A 228 6.60 9.72 5.45
C VAL A 228 7.48 9.96 4.23
N PHE A 229 7.21 9.33 3.09
CA PHE A 229 7.88 9.65 1.81
C PHE A 229 7.74 11.13 1.46
N ALA A 230 6.52 11.66 1.50
CA ALA A 230 6.29 13.08 1.20
C ALA A 230 7.05 14.01 2.16
N LYS A 231 7.07 13.69 3.46
CA LYS A 231 7.76 14.47 4.47
C LYS A 231 9.29 14.36 4.40
N ALA A 232 9.81 13.19 4.04
CA ALA A 232 11.24 13.00 3.82
C ALA A 232 11.73 13.88 2.65
N LEU A 233 11.00 13.92 1.55
CA LEU A 233 11.31 14.76 0.40
C LEU A 233 11.15 16.27 0.64
N GLU A 234 10.33 16.68 1.61
CA GLU A 234 10.31 18.09 2.07
C GLU A 234 11.60 18.48 2.80
N GLN A 235 12.30 17.52 3.41
CA GLN A 235 13.56 17.73 4.14
C GLN A 235 14.78 17.60 3.23
N ASP A 236 14.77 16.60 2.36
CA ASP A 236 15.79 16.36 1.34
C ASP A 236 15.14 15.90 0.03
N GLU A 237 15.09 16.83 -0.96
CA GLU A 237 14.51 16.56 -2.28
C GLU A 237 15.37 15.63 -3.16
N GLU A 238 16.62 15.37 -2.77
CA GLU A 238 17.55 14.51 -3.51
C GLU A 238 17.43 13.02 -3.12
N LEU A 239 16.59 12.69 -2.14
CA LEU A 239 16.35 11.30 -1.72
C LEU A 239 15.83 10.44 -2.88
N GLN A 240 16.44 9.26 -3.04
CA GLN A 240 16.06 8.30 -4.08
C GLN A 240 15.10 7.27 -3.54
N LEU A 241 13.85 7.65 -3.26
CA LEU A 241 12.86 6.77 -2.61
C LEU A 241 12.17 5.82 -3.58
N TRP A 242 12.28 6.05 -4.90
CA TRP A 242 11.73 5.17 -5.94
C TRP A 242 12.84 4.44 -6.69
N GLY A 243 12.50 3.27 -7.21
CA GLY A 243 13.30 2.55 -8.18
C GLY A 243 13.23 3.20 -9.57
N GLU A 244 13.92 2.60 -10.55
CA GLU A 244 14.03 3.15 -11.92
C GLU A 244 12.68 3.36 -12.62
N ASP A 245 11.63 2.67 -12.21
CA ASP A 245 10.29 2.79 -12.80
C ASP A 245 9.44 3.92 -12.21
N GLY A 246 9.93 4.61 -11.19
CA GLY A 246 9.24 5.71 -10.52
C GLY A 246 7.95 5.30 -9.78
N GLN A 247 7.72 4.00 -9.56
CA GLN A 247 6.53 3.48 -8.88
C GLN A 247 6.86 2.59 -7.69
N HIS A 248 7.71 1.59 -7.90
CA HIS A 248 8.17 0.72 -6.83
C HIS A 248 9.21 1.42 -5.97
N PRO A 249 9.34 1.05 -4.70
CA PRO A 249 10.32 1.69 -3.84
C PRO A 249 11.74 1.28 -4.23
N SER A 250 12.69 2.17 -4.05
CA SER A 250 14.10 1.83 -3.98
C SER A 250 14.40 1.09 -2.67
N VAL A 251 15.65 0.69 -2.45
CA VAL A 251 16.10 0.16 -1.15
C VAL A 251 15.93 1.21 -0.06
N GLU A 252 16.27 2.49 -0.32
CA GLU A 252 16.09 3.60 0.62
C GLU A 252 14.61 3.79 0.97
N GLY A 253 13.73 3.79 -0.03
CA GLY A 253 12.27 3.91 0.16
C GLY A 253 11.72 2.75 0.98
N THR A 254 12.10 1.50 0.67
CA THR A 254 11.65 0.33 1.43
C THR A 254 12.15 0.40 2.88
N TYR A 255 13.41 0.79 3.09
CA TYR A 255 13.97 0.95 4.41
C TYR A 255 13.26 2.04 5.22
N LEU A 256 12.93 3.19 4.61
CA LEU A 256 12.16 4.25 5.25
C LEU A 256 10.76 3.74 5.66
N ALA A 257 10.09 2.95 4.81
CA ALA A 257 8.81 2.34 5.15
C ALA A 257 8.93 1.33 6.30
N ALA A 258 10.00 0.53 6.34
CA ALA A 258 10.30 -0.39 7.44
C ALA A 258 10.57 0.37 8.75
N CYS A 259 11.37 1.45 8.73
CA CYS A 259 11.58 2.35 9.87
C CYS A 259 10.26 2.94 10.39
N THR A 260 9.37 3.31 9.46
CA THR A 260 8.04 3.86 9.78
C THR A 260 7.16 2.83 10.48
N ALA A 261 7.14 1.60 9.96
CA ALA A 261 6.41 0.49 10.59
C ALA A 261 6.98 0.18 11.98
N TYR A 262 8.30 0.12 12.11
CA TYR A 262 8.99 -0.11 13.39
C TYR A 262 8.61 0.97 14.42
N ALA A 263 8.77 2.24 14.08
CA ALA A 263 8.47 3.34 14.98
C ALA A 263 7.00 3.34 15.42
N LEU A 264 6.07 3.02 14.50
CA LEU A 264 4.64 2.98 14.82
C LEU A 264 4.27 1.77 15.68
N LEU A 265 4.71 0.57 15.30
CA LEU A 265 4.26 -0.67 15.93
C LEU A 265 4.91 -0.90 17.29
N PHE A 266 6.18 -0.56 17.45
CA PHE A 266 6.88 -0.67 18.73
C PHE A 266 6.84 0.61 19.57
N GLN A 267 6.41 1.75 19.02
CA GLN A 267 6.48 3.07 19.68
C GLN A 267 7.88 3.39 20.19
N GLU A 268 8.88 2.94 19.46
CA GLU A 268 10.30 3.10 19.76
C GLU A 268 11.03 3.79 18.61
N THR A 269 12.13 4.46 18.96
CA THR A 269 12.97 5.12 17.97
C THR A 269 13.70 4.09 17.09
N PRO A 270 13.61 4.19 15.77
CA PRO A 270 14.46 3.42 14.88
C PRO A 270 15.89 3.96 14.83
N VAL A 271 16.15 5.18 15.36
CA VAL A 271 17.49 5.80 15.33
C VAL A 271 18.47 4.99 16.17
N GLY A 272 19.56 4.58 15.52
CA GLY A 272 20.58 3.75 16.13
C GLY A 272 20.33 2.25 16.04
N ASN A 273 19.23 1.83 15.35
CA ASN A 273 19.04 0.42 15.03
C ASN A 273 20.20 -0.08 14.16
N PRO A 274 20.86 -1.19 14.51
CA PRO A 274 22.05 -1.66 13.80
C PRO A 274 21.75 -2.32 12.44
N TYR A 275 20.51 -2.63 12.12
CA TYR A 275 20.13 -3.11 10.79
C TYR A 275 20.06 -1.93 9.82
N LEU A 276 20.80 -1.99 8.73
CA LEU A 276 20.97 -0.88 7.77
C LEU A 276 20.51 -1.21 6.35
N ALA A 277 20.00 -2.41 6.09
CA ALA A 277 19.55 -2.87 4.76
C ALA A 277 20.61 -2.66 3.65
N ASP A 278 21.89 -2.89 3.96
CA ASP A 278 23.05 -2.65 3.07
C ASP A 278 23.25 -1.18 2.64
N LEU A 279 22.54 -0.23 3.26
CA LEU A 279 22.75 1.20 3.07
C LEU A 279 24.00 1.68 3.82
N ASP A 280 24.56 2.79 3.35
CA ASP A 280 25.59 3.50 4.12
C ASP A 280 25.02 3.95 5.47
N GLN A 281 25.86 3.92 6.50
CA GLN A 281 25.44 4.23 7.87
C GLN A 281 24.78 5.62 8.00
N ASP A 282 25.36 6.63 7.34
CA ASP A 282 24.86 8.01 7.40
C ASP A 282 23.46 8.08 6.74
N LYS A 283 23.27 7.42 5.59
CA LYS A 283 21.98 7.36 4.91
C LYS A 283 20.94 6.60 5.73
N ALA A 284 21.27 5.46 6.29
CA ALA A 284 20.36 4.71 7.14
C ALA A 284 19.93 5.53 8.37
N GLN A 285 20.87 6.21 9.04
CA GLN A 285 20.56 7.07 10.19
C GLN A 285 19.67 8.27 9.82
N GLU A 286 19.89 8.86 8.65
CA GLU A 286 19.03 9.91 8.11
C GLU A 286 17.58 9.43 7.98
N LEU A 287 17.35 8.28 7.30
CA LEU A 287 16.03 7.70 7.10
C LEU A 287 15.37 7.27 8.42
N GLN A 288 16.15 6.69 9.35
CA GLN A 288 15.70 6.40 10.72
C GLN A 288 15.20 7.67 11.43
N GLY A 289 15.96 8.78 11.30
CA GLY A 289 15.61 10.07 11.88
C GLY A 289 14.31 10.65 11.32
N MET A 290 14.11 10.53 10.01
CA MET A 290 12.89 11.00 9.33
C MET A 290 11.66 10.22 9.79
N ALA A 291 11.73 8.90 9.87
CA ALA A 291 10.65 8.05 10.39
C ALA A 291 10.33 8.38 11.84
N GLN A 292 11.35 8.53 12.70
CA GLN A 292 11.19 8.93 14.09
C GLN A 292 10.48 10.29 14.21
N ALA A 293 10.95 11.29 13.48
CA ALA A 293 10.40 12.64 13.56
C ALA A 293 8.93 12.66 13.17
N PHE A 294 8.55 11.88 12.15
CA PHE A 294 7.18 11.81 11.70
C PHE A 294 6.26 11.04 12.67
N ILE A 295 6.73 9.91 13.20
CA ILE A 295 5.87 9.01 14.00
C ILE A 295 5.86 9.38 15.49
N LEU A 296 7.01 9.70 16.07
CA LEU A 296 7.15 9.82 17.53
C LEU A 296 7.12 11.27 18.05
N TYR A 297 7.42 12.26 17.19
CA TYR A 297 7.57 13.65 17.60
C TYR A 297 6.58 14.62 16.94
N GLN A 298 5.42 14.13 16.53
CA GLN A 298 4.36 15.05 16.09
C GLN A 298 3.77 15.76 17.33
N ASP A 299 3.87 17.10 17.30
CA ASP A 299 3.24 17.99 18.30
C ASP A 299 1.72 18.09 18.10
#